data_7674a98d46accb154d52315850f91a49
#
_entry.id   7674a98d46accb154d52315850f91a49
#
_cell.length_a   1.000
_cell.length_b   1.000
_cell.length_c   1.000
_cell.angle_alpha   90.00
_cell.angle_beta   90.00
_cell.angle_gamma   90.00
#
_symmetry.space_group_name_H-M   'P 1'
#
loop_
_entity.id
_entity.type
_entity.pdbx_description
1 polymer ?
#
loop_
_entity_poly.entity_id
_entity_poly.type
_entity_poly.pdbx_seq_one_letter_code
_entity_poly.pdbx_strand_id
1 'polypeptide(L)'
;MKPPISRFTVNGRSMLPTLTNGQDVLSFNWAYLGKKPKIGDIVVVKIGNREIIKRVSKFLDREKMIIIEGDNREESSDSRDFGPVGMENVVGKVTYIVGHPRSNRGSILYDF
;
A
#
# COMPACT_ATOMS: atom_id res chain seq x y z
N MET A 1 -6.07 -17.33 -6.63
CA MET A 1 -6.90 -16.09 -6.59
C MET A 1 -6.82 -15.45 -5.22
N LYS A 2 -6.63 -14.16 -5.16
CA LYS A 2 -6.59 -13.47 -3.88
C LYS A 2 -8.01 -13.26 -3.34
N PRO A 3 -8.18 -13.25 -2.01
CA PRO A 3 -9.50 -12.99 -1.42
C PRO A 3 -9.93 -11.55 -1.72
N PRO A 4 -11.23 -11.27 -1.66
CA PRO A 4 -11.70 -9.92 -1.93
C PRO A 4 -11.22 -8.89 -0.91
N ILE A 5 -11.05 -9.30 0.33
CA ILE A 5 -10.61 -8.41 1.41
C ILE A 5 -9.51 -9.11 2.20
N SER A 6 -8.45 -8.39 2.48
CA SER A 6 -7.37 -8.86 3.35
C SER A 6 -7.15 -7.84 4.46
N ARG A 7 -6.72 -8.33 5.60
CA ARG A 7 -6.38 -7.50 6.75
C ARG A 7 -4.87 -7.47 6.90
N PHE A 8 -4.32 -6.27 7.05
CA PHE A 8 -2.89 -6.07 7.22
C PHE A 8 -2.62 -5.23 8.46
N THR A 9 -1.46 -5.46 9.06
CA THR A 9 -0.98 -4.63 10.16
C THR A 9 0.18 -3.79 9.65
N VAL A 10 0.09 -2.48 9.85
CA VAL A 10 1.12 -1.54 9.41
C VAL A 10 2.37 -1.73 10.29
N ASN A 11 3.51 -1.88 9.64
CA ASN A 11 4.79 -1.99 10.33
C ASN A 11 5.71 -0.89 9.83
N GLY A 12 5.96 0.08 10.70
CA GLY A 12 6.82 1.20 10.36
C GLY A 12 6.08 2.52 10.38
N ARG A 13 6.75 3.58 9.95
CA ARG A 13 6.26 4.94 10.07
C ARG A 13 6.16 5.69 8.74
N SER A 14 6.29 4.98 7.63
CA SER A 14 6.33 5.62 6.32
C SER A 14 5.04 6.33 5.94
N MET A 15 3.93 5.94 6.55
CA MET A 15 2.61 6.51 6.23
C MET A 15 2.09 7.47 7.30
N LEU A 16 2.93 7.85 8.26
CA LEU A 16 2.53 8.89 9.20
C LEU A 16 2.28 10.21 8.46
N PRO A 17 1.34 11.00 8.88
CA PRO A 17 0.44 10.79 10.01
C PRO A 17 -0.82 10.01 9.67
N THR A 18 -0.96 9.56 8.44
CA THR A 18 -2.19 8.91 7.96
C THR A 18 -2.41 7.55 8.62
N LEU A 19 -1.35 6.75 8.67
CA LEU A 19 -1.39 5.42 9.30
C LEU A 19 -0.23 5.31 10.28
N THR A 20 -0.49 4.69 11.43
CA THR A 20 0.52 4.54 12.48
C THR A 20 1.02 3.11 12.55
N ASN A 21 2.21 2.95 13.10
CA ASN A 21 2.79 1.64 13.34
C ASN A 21 1.86 0.81 14.23
N GLY A 22 1.62 -0.43 13.83
CA GLY A 22 0.76 -1.34 14.57
C GLY A 22 -0.71 -1.24 14.24
N GLN A 23 -1.10 -0.26 13.44
CA GLN A 23 -2.49 -0.08 13.05
C GLN A 23 -2.91 -1.14 12.02
N ASP A 24 -4.13 -1.66 12.17
CA ASP A 24 -4.69 -2.58 11.20
C ASP A 24 -5.45 -1.82 10.12
N VAL A 25 -5.36 -2.33 8.90
CA VAL A 25 -6.08 -1.78 7.76
C VAL A 25 -6.72 -2.91 6.98
N LEU A 26 -7.76 -2.58 6.23
CA LEU A 26 -8.39 -3.52 5.30
C LEU A 26 -8.03 -3.12 3.88
N SER A 27 -7.59 -4.12 3.11
CA SER A 27 -7.29 -3.96 1.69
C SER A 27 -8.40 -4.62 0.89
N PHE A 28 -9.04 -3.84 0.02
CA PHE A 28 -10.02 -4.39 -0.91
C PHE A 28 -9.25 -4.80 -2.17
N ASN A 29 -9.03 -6.11 -2.31
CA ASN A 29 -8.12 -6.62 -3.32
C ASN A 29 -8.74 -6.70 -4.71
N TRP A 30 -10.04 -6.56 -4.81
CA TRP A 30 -10.75 -6.54 -6.08
C TRP A 30 -11.11 -5.13 -6.55
N ALA A 31 -10.61 -4.12 -5.83
CA ALA A 31 -10.94 -2.72 -6.14
C ALA A 31 -10.57 -2.33 -7.57
N TYR A 32 -9.54 -2.94 -8.09
CA TYR A 32 -9.00 -2.57 -9.40
C TYR A 32 -9.27 -3.60 -10.48
N LEU A 33 -10.20 -4.51 -10.25
CA LEU A 33 -10.67 -5.39 -11.30
C LEU A 33 -11.49 -4.56 -12.28
N GLY A 34 -10.99 -4.41 -13.48
CA GLY A 34 -11.67 -3.62 -14.52
C GLY A 34 -11.52 -2.12 -14.38
N LYS A 35 -10.72 -1.63 -13.44
CA LYS A 35 -10.43 -0.20 -13.35
C LYS A 35 -9.07 0.02 -12.71
N LYS A 36 -8.58 1.26 -12.82
CA LYS A 36 -7.23 1.62 -12.38
C LYS A 36 -7.25 2.27 -11.01
N PRO A 37 -6.15 2.18 -10.27
CA PRO A 37 -5.97 3.04 -9.11
C PRO A 37 -6.06 4.51 -9.49
N LYS A 38 -6.39 5.34 -8.53
CA LYS A 38 -6.42 6.79 -8.71
C LYS A 38 -5.29 7.42 -7.92
N ILE A 39 -4.81 8.56 -8.42
CA ILE A 39 -3.84 9.35 -7.68
C ILE A 39 -4.44 9.68 -6.32
N GLY A 40 -3.67 9.44 -5.25
CA GLY A 40 -4.13 9.63 -3.88
C GLY A 40 -4.61 8.36 -3.20
N ASP A 41 -4.87 7.30 -3.96
CA ASP A 41 -5.25 6.02 -3.36
C ASP A 41 -4.10 5.47 -2.52
N ILE A 42 -4.45 4.91 -1.35
CA ILE A 42 -3.49 4.16 -0.56
C ILE A 42 -3.61 2.71 -1.00
N VAL A 43 -2.50 2.13 -1.39
CA VAL A 43 -2.48 0.78 -1.98
C VAL A 43 -1.49 -0.11 -1.25
N VAL A 44 -1.78 -1.41 -1.29
CA VAL A 44 -0.83 -2.44 -0.88
C VAL A 44 -0.14 -2.91 -2.15
N VAL A 45 1.18 -2.89 -2.13
CA VAL A 45 2.01 -3.24 -3.28
C VAL A 45 2.97 -4.35 -2.87
N LYS A 46 3.12 -5.35 -3.71
CA LYS A 46 4.06 -6.42 -3.45
C LYS A 46 5.39 -6.12 -4.15
N ILE A 47 6.44 -6.03 -3.38
CA ILE A 47 7.81 -5.81 -3.87
C ILE A 47 8.65 -7.00 -3.38
N GLY A 48 9.04 -7.86 -4.33
CA GLY A 48 9.71 -9.10 -3.95
C GLY A 48 8.82 -9.95 -3.06
N ASN A 49 9.30 -10.29 -1.88
CA ASN A 49 8.54 -11.07 -0.91
C ASN A 49 7.84 -10.23 0.15
N ARG A 50 7.85 -8.92 -0.02
CA ARG A 50 7.28 -8.00 0.96
C ARG A 50 6.07 -7.29 0.40
N GLU A 51 5.11 -7.02 1.28
CA GLU A 51 3.97 -6.19 0.95
C GLU A 51 4.14 -4.88 1.70
N ILE A 52 4.11 -3.79 0.96
CA ILE A 52 4.26 -2.45 1.52
C ILE A 52 2.99 -1.65 1.26
N ILE A 53 2.78 -0.64 2.07
CA ILE A 53 1.63 0.25 1.93
C ILE A 53 2.15 1.65 1.61
N LYS A 54 1.65 2.23 0.52
CA LYS A 54 2.08 3.53 0.03
C LYS A 54 0.92 4.22 -0.67
N ARG A 55 1.12 5.48 -1.01
CA ARG A 55 0.12 6.27 -1.72
C ARG A 55 0.51 6.41 -3.19
N VAL A 56 -0.46 6.28 -4.08
CA VAL A 56 -0.25 6.49 -5.51
C VAL A 56 -0.04 7.97 -5.75
N SER A 57 1.10 8.32 -6.32
CA SER A 57 1.51 9.69 -6.59
C SER A 57 1.24 10.10 -8.02
N LYS A 58 1.57 9.24 -8.98
CA LYS A 58 1.26 9.49 -10.39
C LYS A 58 1.43 8.22 -11.21
N PHE A 59 0.99 8.32 -12.47
CA PHE A 59 1.11 7.23 -13.44
C PHE A 59 2.20 7.52 -14.44
N LEU A 60 2.82 6.46 -14.96
CA LEU A 60 3.81 6.52 -16.01
C LEU A 60 3.53 5.44 -17.05
N ASP A 61 4.18 5.58 -18.21
CA ASP A 61 4.18 4.56 -19.27
C ASP A 61 2.76 4.13 -19.63
N ARG A 62 1.96 5.09 -20.07
CA ARG A 62 0.55 4.86 -20.44
C ARG A 62 -0.22 4.15 -19.34
N GLU A 63 0.08 4.52 -18.10
CA GLU A 63 -0.60 4.01 -16.92
C GLU A 63 -0.31 2.53 -16.63
N LYS A 64 0.78 1.99 -17.16
CA LYS A 64 1.23 0.64 -16.84
C LYS A 64 2.09 0.59 -15.59
N MET A 65 2.65 1.74 -15.21
CA MET A 65 3.52 1.88 -14.06
C MET A 65 2.98 2.98 -13.17
N ILE A 66 3.25 2.88 -11.90
CA ILE A 66 2.87 3.92 -10.94
C ILE A 66 4.06 4.34 -10.10
N ILE A 67 4.03 5.59 -9.69
CA ILE A 67 4.93 6.12 -8.67
C ILE A 67 4.17 6.05 -7.35
N ILE A 68 4.77 5.41 -6.36
CA ILE A 68 4.20 5.30 -5.03
C ILE A 68 5.11 5.99 -4.02
N GLU A 69 4.52 6.63 -3.03
CA GLU A 69 5.26 7.40 -2.04
C GLU A 69 4.62 7.23 -0.67
N GLY A 70 5.46 7.19 0.36
CA GLY A 70 4.98 7.23 1.73
C GLY A 70 4.60 8.65 2.12
N ASP A 71 3.59 8.78 2.97
CA ASP A 71 3.14 10.10 3.43
C ASP A 71 4.19 10.76 4.34
N ASN A 72 4.98 9.95 5.05
CA ASN A 72 6.10 10.45 5.85
C ASN A 72 7.37 10.45 5.00
N ARG A 73 7.59 11.54 4.30
CA ARG A 73 8.66 11.60 3.32
C ARG A 73 10.06 11.42 3.89
N GLU A 74 10.26 11.76 5.14
CA GLU A 74 11.55 11.66 5.77
C GLU A 74 11.89 10.24 6.20
N GLU A 75 10.88 9.39 6.35
CA GLU A 75 11.05 8.03 6.84
C GLU A 75 10.40 7.01 5.92
N SER A 76 10.47 7.23 4.62
CA SER A 76 9.85 6.32 3.65
C SER A 76 10.86 5.93 2.57
N SER A 77 10.94 4.62 2.31
CA SER A 77 11.55 4.10 1.10
C SER A 77 10.44 3.77 0.13
N ASP A 78 10.46 4.36 -1.05
CA ASP A 78 9.39 4.23 -2.02
C ASP A 78 9.92 4.46 -3.42
N SER A 79 9.05 4.84 -4.38
CA SER A 79 9.48 5.03 -5.76
C SER A 79 10.58 6.07 -5.94
N ARG A 80 10.78 6.97 -4.98
CA ARG A 80 11.91 7.91 -5.02
C ARG A 80 13.23 7.18 -4.87
N ASP A 81 13.22 6.01 -4.24
CA ASP A 81 14.41 5.19 -4.00
C ASP A 81 14.54 4.05 -5.00
N PHE A 82 13.45 3.33 -5.27
CA PHE A 82 13.52 2.12 -6.10
C PHE A 82 12.80 2.26 -7.44
N GLY A 83 12.23 3.44 -7.74
CA GLY A 83 11.65 3.71 -9.03
C GLY A 83 10.18 3.28 -9.17
N PRO A 84 9.64 3.40 -10.38
CA PRO A 84 8.24 3.05 -10.63
C PRO A 84 7.95 1.58 -10.40
N VAL A 85 6.71 1.28 -10.09
CA VAL A 85 6.23 -0.07 -9.82
C VAL A 85 5.18 -0.43 -10.86
N GLY A 86 5.21 -1.67 -11.34
CA GLY A 86 4.23 -2.15 -12.29
C GLY A 86 2.85 -2.29 -11.65
N MET A 87 1.82 -2.02 -12.44
CA MET A 87 0.44 -2.15 -11.97
C MET A 87 0.13 -3.56 -11.50
N GLU A 88 0.77 -4.55 -12.10
CA GLU A 88 0.55 -5.94 -11.70
C GLU A 88 1.00 -6.24 -10.28
N ASN A 89 1.81 -5.39 -9.69
CA ASN A 89 2.27 -5.56 -8.30
C ASN A 89 1.32 -4.97 -7.28
N VAL A 90 0.27 -4.29 -7.71
CA VAL A 90 -0.73 -3.73 -6.80
C VAL A 90 -1.61 -4.86 -6.30
N VAL A 91 -1.63 -5.07 -5.00
CA VAL A 91 -2.42 -6.13 -4.37
C VAL A 91 -3.85 -5.67 -4.16
N GLY A 92 -4.03 -4.45 -3.67
CA GLY A 92 -5.36 -3.95 -3.39
C GLY A 92 -5.35 -2.51 -2.91
N LYS A 93 -6.53 -2.00 -2.65
CA LYS A 93 -6.74 -0.64 -2.16
C LYS A 93 -7.07 -0.67 -0.68
N VAL A 94 -6.40 0.17 0.10
CA VAL A 94 -6.74 0.33 1.52
C VAL A 94 -8.03 1.10 1.59
N THR A 95 -9.08 0.47 2.10
CA THR A 95 -10.42 1.04 2.11
C THR A 95 -10.94 1.34 3.49
N TYR A 96 -10.31 0.79 4.54
CA TYR A 96 -10.78 0.98 5.89
C TYR A 96 -9.62 0.88 6.87
N ILE A 97 -9.66 1.72 7.90
CA ILE A 97 -8.66 1.76 8.95
C ILE A 97 -9.33 1.27 10.23
N VAL A 98 -8.79 0.20 10.80
CA VAL A 98 -9.28 -0.33 12.08
C VAL A 98 -8.65 0.50 13.20
N GLY A 99 -9.45 0.93 14.15
CA GLY A 99 -9.06 1.95 15.12
C GLY A 99 -7.88 1.64 16.01
N HIS A 100 -7.69 0.40 16.43
CA HIS A 100 -6.62 0.07 17.39
C HIS A 100 -5.67 -0.97 16.85
N PRO A 101 -4.36 -0.79 17.11
CA PRO A 101 -3.39 -1.82 16.76
C PRO A 101 -3.71 -3.13 17.46
N ARG A 102 -3.54 -4.22 16.73
CA ARG A 102 -3.72 -5.55 17.28
C ARG A 102 -2.58 -6.42 16.82
N SER A 103 -1.89 -7.02 17.76
CA SER A 103 -0.87 -7.98 17.43
C SER A 103 -1.52 -9.27 16.93
N ASN A 104 -0.78 -10.02 16.14
CA ASN A 104 -1.16 -11.36 15.69
C ASN A 104 -2.41 -11.42 14.83
N ARG A 105 -2.72 -10.33 14.11
CA ARG A 105 -3.86 -10.30 13.22
C ARG A 105 -3.45 -9.82 11.85
N GLY A 106 -3.80 -10.61 10.83
CA GLY A 106 -3.51 -10.28 9.46
C GLY A 106 -2.04 -10.36 9.12
N SER A 107 -1.71 -9.98 7.92
CA SER A 107 -0.33 -9.91 7.44
C SER A 107 0.30 -8.60 7.86
N ILE A 108 1.62 -8.59 8.00
CA ILE A 108 2.34 -7.38 8.38
C ILE A 108 2.83 -6.70 7.11
N LEU A 109 2.53 -5.41 6.99
CA LEU A 109 3.05 -4.57 5.92
C LEU A 109 4.36 -3.95 6.39
N TYR A 110 5.37 -4.06 5.57
CA TYR A 110 6.69 -3.57 5.91
C TYR A 110 6.93 -2.16 5.38
N ASP A 111 7.73 -1.45 6.14
CA ASP A 111 8.17 -0.11 5.80
C ASP A 111 9.55 -0.21 5.14
N PHE A 112 9.61 0.14 3.90
CA PHE A 112 10.88 0.15 3.19
C PHE A 112 11.62 1.45 3.45
#